data_5e20d61247eb411721670644d54321ed
#
_entry.id   5e20d61247eb411721670644d54321ed
#
_cell.length_a   1.000
_cell.length_b   1.000
_cell.length_c   1.000
_cell.angle_alpha   90.00
_cell.angle_beta   90.00
_cell.angle_gamma   90.00
#
_symmetry.space_group_name_H-M   'P 1'
#
loop_
_entity.id
_entity.type
_entity.pdbx_description
1 polymer ?
#
loop_
_entity_poly.entity_id
_entity_poly.type
_entity_poly.pdbx_seq_one_letter_code
_entity_poly.pdbx_strand_id
1 'polypeptide(L)'
;MERVCGLVGRPVRSPRQIAWRRPTIQKKSPAPHTLYDDISTRHARNHPRKACGVAVGVSIRWLFTAVMSQPTIDESLYSRQLYVLGHDAMRQMSSSNVLIVGLHGLGAEIAKNIALAGVKSVTLYDPAPVSVADLSSQFFLRNEDVGQPGVTRASATASRLSELNSYVPIKVLDVPSLDKATLESFKVVVLTHTPLNEQLRVNDLTHNTSTHFIAADVRGLFGTVFNDFGSHFVCKDTNGEQPLDSMIVSVTHDEEGLVTTIDEKRHGLQDGDYVTFTEVQGMSELNGIEPRRVTVKGPYTFTIGDTRSFGEYRGGGIFKQVKMPEILNFKSLRESQQAPEFLFSDFAKIDRSMILHIGFEALSAYEEKNGHSPRPRNADDANALLA
;
A
#
# COMPACT_ATOMS: atom_id res chain seq x y z
N MET A 1 -42.19 6.65 45.37
CA MET A 1 -41.89 5.47 46.19
C MET A 1 -40.80 4.74 45.41
N GLU A 2 -39.60 5.03 45.76
CA GLU A 2 -38.60 4.24 46.51
C GLU A 2 -38.25 2.93 45.77
N ARG A 3 -37.02 2.65 45.39
CA ARG A 3 -35.76 2.72 46.12
C ARG A 3 -34.55 2.86 45.19
N VAL A 4 -33.69 3.77 45.59
CA VAL A 4 -32.29 3.85 45.20
C VAL A 4 -31.52 2.77 46.01
N CYS A 5 -30.63 2.03 45.36
CA CYS A 5 -29.60 1.27 46.02
C CYS A 5 -28.27 1.58 45.38
N GLY A 6 -27.44 2.28 46.16
CA GLY A 6 -26.07 2.68 45.80
C GLY A 6 -25.09 1.51 45.91
N LEU A 7 -24.10 1.54 45.05
CA LEU A 7 -22.87 0.77 45.23
C LEU A 7 -21.67 1.73 45.28
N VAL A 8 -21.09 1.74 46.45
CA VAL A 8 -19.91 2.48 46.92
C VAL A 8 -18.68 2.02 46.12
N GLY A 9 -17.95 2.98 45.58
CA GLY A 9 -16.72 2.78 44.85
C GLY A 9 -15.57 2.28 45.74
N ARG A 10 -14.81 1.34 45.20
CA ARG A 10 -13.44 1.02 45.71
C ARG A 10 -12.42 1.80 44.91
N PRO A 11 -11.37 2.35 45.52
CA PRO A 11 -10.36 3.12 44.81
C PRO A 11 -9.48 2.20 43.98
N VAL A 12 -9.32 2.56 42.71
CA VAL A 12 -8.39 1.92 41.74
C VAL A 12 -6.96 2.31 42.16
N ARG A 13 -6.13 1.32 42.45
CA ARG A 13 -4.69 1.50 42.69
C ARG A 13 -3.99 1.98 41.43
N SER A 14 -3.21 3.03 41.54
CA SER A 14 -2.34 3.56 40.51
C SER A 14 -1.37 2.51 39.95
N PRO A 15 -1.08 2.50 38.60
CA PRO A 15 -0.07 1.62 38.03
C PRO A 15 1.33 2.06 38.47
N ARG A 16 2.12 1.11 38.95
CA ARG A 16 3.54 1.28 39.26
C ARG A 16 4.29 1.70 38.01
N GLN A 17 5.04 2.78 38.07
CA GLN A 17 6.00 3.20 37.06
C GLN A 17 7.08 2.10 36.92
N ILE A 18 7.14 1.48 35.74
CA ILE A 18 8.25 0.61 35.35
C ILE A 18 9.35 1.50 34.82
N ALA A 19 10.42 1.66 35.59
CA ALA A 19 11.62 2.36 35.16
C ALA A 19 12.39 1.51 34.15
N TRP A 20 12.44 1.93 32.90
CA TRP A 20 13.31 1.36 31.89
C TRP A 20 14.74 1.80 32.12
N ARG A 21 15.61 0.87 32.53
CA ARG A 21 17.07 1.06 32.54
C ARG A 21 17.55 0.99 31.09
N ARG A 22 18.21 2.07 30.63
CA ARG A 22 18.92 2.09 29.34
C ARG A 22 20.15 1.19 29.44
N PRO A 23 20.42 0.30 28.45
CA PRO A 23 21.71 -0.39 28.36
C PRO A 23 22.79 0.59 27.89
N THR A 24 23.89 0.62 28.61
CA THR A 24 25.09 1.40 28.27
C THR A 24 25.82 0.71 27.15
N ILE A 25 25.83 1.30 25.97
CA ILE A 25 26.61 0.82 24.82
C ILE A 25 28.04 1.36 24.97
N GLN A 26 28.98 0.47 25.24
CA GLN A 26 30.40 0.78 25.16
C GLN A 26 30.81 0.98 23.70
N LYS A 27 31.30 2.17 23.38
CA LYS A 27 31.93 2.49 22.10
C LYS A 27 33.27 1.76 22.00
N LYS A 28 33.41 0.80 21.11
CA LYS A 28 34.70 0.32 20.62
C LYS A 28 35.09 1.18 19.42
N SER A 29 36.26 1.82 19.53
CA SER A 29 36.94 2.55 18.45
C SER A 29 37.45 1.59 17.37
N PRO A 30 37.40 1.95 16.10
CA PRO A 30 38.03 1.17 15.03
C PRO A 30 39.51 1.49 14.92
N ALA A 31 40.31 0.46 14.78
CA ALA A 31 41.75 0.54 14.45
C ALA A 31 41.95 0.87 12.95
N PRO A 32 43.09 1.47 12.57
CA PRO A 32 43.33 1.95 11.22
C PRO A 32 43.84 0.82 10.31
N HIS A 33 43.26 0.71 9.11
CA HIS A 33 43.86 -0.09 8.02
C HIS A 33 44.60 0.80 7.03
N THR A 34 45.88 0.48 6.91
CA THR A 34 46.86 0.99 6.01
C THR A 34 46.62 0.59 4.54
N LEU A 35 46.84 1.56 3.67
CA LEU A 35 47.47 1.59 2.36
C LEU A 35 47.73 0.26 1.62
N TYR A 36 47.27 0.21 0.38
CA TYR A 36 48.01 -0.39 -0.72
C TYR A 36 47.85 0.48 -1.97
N ASP A 37 49.03 0.94 -2.42
CA ASP A 37 49.27 1.74 -3.62
C ASP A 37 49.43 0.88 -4.87
N ASP A 38 49.12 1.51 -6.00
CA ASP A 38 49.75 1.43 -7.32
C ASP A 38 50.11 0.07 -7.97
N ILE A 39 49.55 -0.14 -9.16
CA ILE A 39 50.30 -0.64 -10.32
C ILE A 39 49.68 -0.10 -11.65
N SER A 40 50.33 0.91 -12.17
CA SER A 40 50.91 1.11 -13.50
C SER A 40 50.10 0.78 -14.78
N THR A 41 49.95 1.86 -15.50
CA THR A 41 49.78 2.01 -16.95
C THR A 41 50.77 1.18 -17.78
N ARG A 42 50.34 0.55 -18.84
CA ARG A 42 51.15 0.27 -20.03
C ARG A 42 50.38 0.52 -21.33
N HIS A 43 50.96 1.39 -22.12
CA HIS A 43 50.70 1.67 -23.53
C HIS A 43 50.83 0.42 -24.41
N ALA A 44 49.98 0.32 -25.43
CA ALA A 44 50.31 -0.37 -26.66
C ALA A 44 49.72 0.37 -27.87
N ARG A 45 50.63 0.58 -28.83
CA ARG A 45 50.54 1.44 -30.01
C ARG A 45 49.75 0.83 -31.15
N ASN A 46 49.22 1.72 -31.97
CA ASN A 46 48.65 1.56 -33.33
C ASN A 46 49.50 0.69 -34.28
N HIS A 47 48.78 -0.04 -35.15
CA HIS A 47 49.13 -0.08 -36.58
C HIS A 47 47.87 -0.44 -37.44
N PRO A 48 47.71 0.16 -38.62
CA PRO A 48 46.54 -0.02 -39.47
C PRO A 48 46.75 -1.09 -40.56
N ARG A 49 45.76 -1.92 -40.83
CA ARG A 49 45.72 -2.68 -42.08
C ARG A 49 44.42 -2.39 -42.82
N LYS A 50 44.59 -1.85 -44.03
CA LYS A 50 43.59 -1.70 -45.06
C LYS A 50 43.15 -3.08 -45.58
N ALA A 51 41.87 -3.29 -45.72
CA ALA A 51 41.30 -4.25 -46.66
C ALA A 51 39.98 -3.70 -47.21
N CYS A 52 39.92 -3.68 -48.49
CA CYS A 52 38.82 -3.27 -49.37
C CYS A 52 37.74 -4.37 -49.40
N GLY A 53 36.48 -4.00 -49.49
CA GLY A 53 35.41 -4.98 -49.77
C GLY A 53 34.00 -4.47 -49.54
N VAL A 54 33.39 -4.01 -50.65
CA VAL A 54 31.97 -4.06 -51.02
C VAL A 54 30.92 -3.67 -50.00
N ALA A 55 30.31 -2.51 -50.25
CA ALA A 55 29.13 -2.00 -49.56
C ALA A 55 27.89 -2.79 -50.02
N VAL A 56 27.21 -3.46 -49.05
CA VAL A 56 25.81 -3.82 -49.13
C VAL A 56 25.11 -3.00 -48.07
N GLY A 57 24.33 -2.01 -48.49
CA GLY A 57 23.59 -1.13 -47.64
C GLY A 57 22.44 -1.86 -46.94
N VAL A 58 22.58 -2.17 -45.71
CA VAL A 58 21.48 -2.46 -44.79
C VAL A 58 21.44 -1.34 -43.78
N SER A 59 20.47 -0.44 -43.98
CA SER A 59 20.17 0.64 -43.02
C SER A 59 19.61 0.04 -41.75
N ILE A 60 20.47 -0.30 -40.82
CA ILE A 60 20.05 -0.65 -39.44
C ILE A 60 19.71 0.67 -38.74
N ARG A 61 18.43 1.01 -38.78
CA ARG A 61 17.85 2.02 -37.91
C ARG A 61 18.03 1.51 -36.47
N TRP A 62 19.01 2.00 -35.75
CA TRP A 62 19.12 1.86 -34.32
C TRP A 62 17.91 2.54 -33.69
N LEU A 63 16.89 1.74 -33.36
CA LEU A 63 15.93 2.14 -32.36
C LEU A 63 16.70 2.26 -31.03
N PHE A 64 17.12 3.47 -30.72
CA PHE A 64 17.40 3.86 -29.36
C PHE A 64 16.09 3.77 -28.59
N THR A 65 15.79 2.61 -28.06
CA THR A 65 14.84 2.50 -26.95
C THR A 65 15.50 3.28 -25.83
N ALA A 66 14.98 4.48 -25.57
CA ALA A 66 15.33 5.22 -24.36
C ALA A 66 15.02 4.28 -23.20
N VAL A 67 16.05 3.70 -22.63
CA VAL A 67 15.99 3.06 -21.32
C VAL A 67 15.64 4.20 -20.37
N MET A 68 14.37 4.37 -20.08
CA MET A 68 13.93 5.24 -19.01
C MET A 68 14.65 4.73 -17.76
N SER A 69 15.63 5.48 -17.28
CA SER A 69 16.31 5.19 -16.03
C SER A 69 15.23 5.11 -14.95
N GLN A 70 15.03 3.93 -14.40
CA GLN A 70 14.10 3.75 -13.28
C GLN A 70 14.57 4.66 -12.13
N PRO A 71 13.65 5.34 -11.45
CA PRO A 71 14.02 6.22 -10.36
C PRO A 71 14.81 5.41 -9.32
N THR A 72 16.04 5.83 -9.06
CA THR A 72 16.86 5.23 -8.01
C THR A 72 16.31 5.65 -6.67
N ILE A 73 15.93 4.67 -5.84
CA ILE A 73 15.47 4.92 -4.47
C ILE A 73 16.68 5.30 -3.63
N ASP A 74 16.59 6.37 -2.84
CA ASP A 74 17.60 6.69 -1.84
C ASP A 74 17.52 5.68 -0.69
N GLU A 75 18.37 4.66 -0.74
CA GLU A 75 18.39 3.58 0.25
C GLU A 75 18.77 4.07 1.65
N SER A 76 19.51 5.17 1.77
CA SER A 76 19.88 5.72 3.07
C SER A 76 18.68 6.36 3.78
N LEU A 77 17.86 7.08 3.03
CA LEU A 77 16.65 7.74 3.55
C LEU A 77 15.53 6.75 3.83
N TYR A 78 15.30 5.81 2.92
CA TYR A 78 14.17 4.88 2.97
C TYR A 78 14.53 3.46 3.45
N SER A 79 15.69 3.25 4.08
CA SER A 79 16.18 1.93 4.51
C SER A 79 15.17 1.12 5.34
N ARG A 80 14.45 1.78 6.26
CA ARG A 80 13.45 1.11 7.12
C ARG A 80 12.21 0.69 6.32
N GLN A 81 11.76 1.51 5.39
CA GLN A 81 10.65 1.21 4.51
C GLN A 81 11.01 0.10 3.52
N LEU A 82 12.23 0.13 2.95
CA LEU A 82 12.75 -0.92 2.10
C LEU A 82 12.79 -2.27 2.80
N TYR A 83 13.19 -2.29 4.08
CA TYR A 83 13.19 -3.50 4.89
C TYR A 83 11.79 -4.11 5.05
N VAL A 84 10.76 -3.28 5.23
CA VAL A 84 9.37 -3.74 5.45
C VAL A 84 8.64 -4.02 4.14
N LEU A 85 8.73 -3.11 3.16
CA LEU A 85 7.93 -3.13 1.94
C LEU A 85 8.64 -3.85 0.77
N GLY A 86 9.96 -3.91 0.80
CA GLY A 86 10.77 -4.40 -0.30
C GLY A 86 10.95 -3.41 -1.47
N HIS A 87 11.88 -3.71 -2.36
CA HIS A 87 12.24 -2.82 -3.47
C HIS A 87 11.12 -2.60 -4.49
N ASP A 88 10.31 -3.63 -4.78
CA ASP A 88 9.26 -3.54 -5.81
C ASP A 88 8.12 -2.61 -5.39
N ALA A 89 7.66 -2.71 -4.13
CA ALA A 89 6.65 -1.82 -3.59
C ALA A 89 7.15 -0.37 -3.54
N MET A 90 8.40 -0.17 -3.10
CA MET A 90 9.02 1.16 -3.06
C MET A 90 9.18 1.77 -4.46
N ARG A 91 9.52 0.99 -5.50
CA ARG A 91 9.55 1.47 -6.89
C ARG A 91 8.16 1.89 -7.39
N GLN A 92 7.13 1.11 -7.08
CA GLN A 92 5.74 1.47 -7.43
C GLN A 92 5.31 2.76 -6.73
N MET A 93 5.61 2.93 -5.45
CA MET A 93 5.33 4.15 -4.70
C MET A 93 6.07 5.36 -5.30
N SER A 94 7.38 5.26 -5.52
CA SER A 94 8.20 6.34 -6.08
C SER A 94 7.86 6.72 -7.53
N SER A 95 7.10 5.88 -8.22
CA SER A 95 6.55 6.16 -9.56
C SER A 95 5.12 6.72 -9.56
N SER A 96 4.44 6.70 -8.40
CA SER A 96 3.02 7.03 -8.29
C SER A 96 2.82 8.51 -7.92
N ASN A 97 2.05 9.23 -8.75
CA ASN A 97 1.55 10.54 -8.43
C ASN A 97 0.13 10.44 -7.86
N VAL A 98 -0.13 11.17 -6.79
CA VAL A 98 -1.37 11.09 -6.02
C VAL A 98 -2.08 12.42 -6.02
N LEU A 99 -3.39 12.42 -6.36
CA LEU A 99 -4.29 13.57 -6.16
C LEU A 99 -5.08 13.37 -4.87
N ILE A 100 -5.11 14.38 -4.02
CA ILE A 100 -5.91 14.39 -2.79
C ILE A 100 -6.92 15.53 -2.89
N VAL A 101 -8.19 15.16 -2.81
CA VAL A 101 -9.35 16.05 -2.91
C VAL A 101 -9.99 16.20 -1.54
N GLY A 102 -10.20 17.45 -1.10
CA GLY A 102 -10.73 17.78 0.22
C GLY A 102 -9.63 17.76 1.28
N LEU A 103 -9.35 18.94 1.86
CA LEU A 103 -8.25 19.12 2.82
C LEU A 103 -8.76 19.57 4.19
N HIS A 104 -9.81 18.92 4.66
CA HIS A 104 -10.17 18.91 6.07
C HIS A 104 -9.18 18.04 6.87
N GLY A 105 -9.44 17.78 8.13
CA GLY A 105 -8.52 17.03 9.01
C GLY A 105 -8.06 15.68 8.44
N LEU A 106 -8.97 14.88 7.90
CA LEU A 106 -8.63 13.58 7.30
C LEU A 106 -7.74 13.72 6.05
N GLY A 107 -8.11 14.63 5.13
CA GLY A 107 -7.34 14.84 3.91
C GLY A 107 -5.93 15.35 4.18
N ALA A 108 -5.79 16.26 5.16
CA ALA A 108 -4.48 16.74 5.61
C ALA A 108 -3.62 15.63 6.22
N GLU A 109 -4.21 14.74 7.02
CA GLU A 109 -3.50 13.61 7.63
C GLU A 109 -3.07 12.59 6.57
N ILE A 110 -3.93 12.29 5.59
CA ILE A 110 -3.58 11.43 4.45
C ILE A 110 -2.46 12.07 3.63
N ALA A 111 -2.58 13.36 3.29
CA ALA A 111 -1.56 14.08 2.53
C ALA A 111 -0.19 14.03 3.21
N LYS A 112 -0.15 14.24 4.51
CA LYS A 112 1.08 14.13 5.33
C LYS A 112 1.69 12.74 5.22
N ASN A 113 0.90 11.70 5.45
CA ASN A 113 1.42 10.32 5.45
C ASN A 113 1.90 9.88 4.07
N ILE A 114 1.19 10.25 3.01
CA ILE A 114 1.58 9.96 1.62
C ILE A 114 2.86 10.72 1.22
N ALA A 115 2.99 12.00 1.60
CA ALA A 115 4.21 12.78 1.34
C ALA A 115 5.42 12.17 2.07
N LEU A 116 5.25 11.76 3.34
CA LEU A 116 6.31 11.12 4.12
C LEU A 116 6.66 9.70 3.62
N ALA A 117 5.72 9.01 2.98
CA ALA A 117 5.96 7.69 2.40
C ALA A 117 6.87 7.72 1.16
N GLY A 118 7.11 8.87 0.54
CA GLY A 118 8.04 9.00 -0.58
C GLY A 118 7.46 8.62 -1.94
N VAL A 119 6.22 9.04 -2.21
CA VAL A 119 5.61 8.92 -3.54
C VAL A 119 6.25 9.89 -4.55
N LYS A 120 5.98 9.71 -5.85
CA LYS A 120 6.51 10.59 -6.91
C LYS A 120 6.13 12.06 -6.72
N SER A 121 4.88 12.32 -6.38
CA SER A 121 4.36 13.67 -6.10
C SER A 121 2.98 13.60 -5.45
N VAL A 122 2.63 14.62 -4.68
CA VAL A 122 1.28 14.83 -4.14
C VAL A 122 0.70 16.09 -4.73
N THR A 123 -0.50 16.01 -5.28
CA THR A 123 -1.26 17.16 -5.77
C THR A 123 -2.49 17.33 -4.90
N LEU A 124 -2.73 18.54 -4.46
CA LEU A 124 -3.82 18.89 -3.56
C LEU A 124 -4.90 19.66 -4.33
N TYR A 125 -6.16 19.29 -4.13
CA TYR A 125 -7.31 19.97 -4.68
C TYR A 125 -8.35 20.26 -3.60
N ASP A 126 -8.48 21.49 -3.22
CA ASP A 126 -9.54 22.02 -2.37
C ASP A 126 -9.63 23.54 -2.60
N PRO A 127 -10.52 23.99 -3.49
CA PRO A 127 -10.63 25.41 -3.85
C PRO A 127 -11.34 26.27 -2.79
N ALA A 128 -11.89 25.65 -1.74
CA ALA A 128 -12.63 26.39 -0.73
C ALA A 128 -11.70 27.24 0.14
N PRO A 129 -12.15 28.45 0.54
CA PRO A 129 -11.40 29.32 1.45
C PRO A 129 -11.28 28.68 2.83
N VAL A 130 -10.23 29.09 3.55
CA VAL A 130 -10.02 28.66 4.94
C VAL A 130 -11.05 29.31 5.86
N SER A 131 -11.72 28.51 6.68
CA SER A 131 -12.69 28.95 7.68
C SER A 131 -12.18 28.74 9.11
N VAL A 132 -12.78 29.41 10.08
CA VAL A 132 -12.47 29.20 11.51
C VAL A 132 -12.74 27.75 11.94
N ALA A 133 -13.75 27.11 11.36
CA ALA A 133 -14.10 25.71 11.67
C ALA A 133 -13.00 24.73 11.29
N ASP A 134 -12.27 25.01 10.20
CA ASP A 134 -11.18 24.15 9.73
C ASP A 134 -10.02 24.06 10.74
N LEU A 135 -9.80 25.10 11.52
CA LEU A 135 -8.74 25.14 12.54
C LEU A 135 -8.95 24.13 13.67
N SER A 136 -10.16 23.58 13.81
CA SER A 136 -10.47 22.60 14.85
C SER A 136 -9.85 21.22 14.59
N SER A 137 -9.55 20.89 13.34
CA SER A 137 -9.10 19.55 12.94
C SER A 137 -7.95 19.55 11.92
N GLN A 138 -7.74 20.66 11.20
CA GLN A 138 -6.75 20.75 10.13
C GLN A 138 -5.49 21.48 10.64
N PHE A 139 -4.50 20.73 11.07
CA PHE A 139 -3.33 21.23 11.81
C PHE A 139 -2.30 22.01 10.95
N PHE A 140 -2.38 21.96 9.63
CA PHE A 140 -1.55 22.82 8.77
C PHE A 140 -2.08 24.25 8.67
N LEU A 141 -3.36 24.49 8.99
CA LEU A 141 -3.98 25.81 8.90
C LEU A 141 -3.71 26.64 10.14
N ARG A 142 -3.66 27.97 9.98
CA ARG A 142 -3.43 28.93 11.04
C ARG A 142 -4.50 30.04 11.01
N ASN A 143 -4.62 30.76 12.12
CA ASN A 143 -5.54 31.90 12.20
C ASN A 143 -5.30 32.96 11.11
N GLU A 144 -4.05 33.14 10.70
CA GLU A 144 -3.65 34.06 9.65
C GLU A 144 -4.18 33.71 8.25
N ASP A 145 -4.51 32.43 8.02
CA ASP A 145 -5.02 31.94 6.73
C ASP A 145 -6.53 32.22 6.59
N VAL A 146 -7.23 32.43 7.70
CA VAL A 146 -8.70 32.58 7.73
C VAL A 146 -9.14 33.89 7.08
N GLY A 147 -10.03 33.78 6.09
CA GLY A 147 -10.60 34.93 5.40
C GLY A 147 -9.62 35.67 4.52
N GLN A 148 -8.43 35.19 4.27
CA GLN A 148 -7.47 35.81 3.37
C GLN A 148 -7.91 35.66 1.90
N PRO A 149 -7.99 36.75 1.13
CA PRO A 149 -8.35 36.67 -0.28
C PRO A 149 -7.35 35.82 -1.08
N GLY A 150 -7.87 34.83 -1.86
CA GLY A 150 -7.06 33.97 -2.71
C GLY A 150 -6.35 32.84 -1.98
N VAL A 151 -6.48 32.73 -0.66
CA VAL A 151 -5.95 31.61 0.12
C VAL A 151 -7.00 30.52 0.25
N THR A 152 -6.72 29.36 -0.37
CA THR A 152 -7.56 28.15 -0.28
C THR A 152 -6.99 27.16 0.74
N ARG A 153 -7.81 26.19 1.19
CA ARG A 153 -7.29 25.11 2.04
C ARG A 153 -6.13 24.39 1.36
N ALA A 154 -6.18 24.17 0.04
CA ALA A 154 -5.10 23.53 -0.71
C ALA A 154 -3.81 24.37 -0.68
N SER A 155 -3.88 25.67 -0.98
CA SER A 155 -2.70 26.55 -1.04
C SER A 155 -2.02 26.72 0.33
N ALA A 156 -2.81 26.93 1.39
CA ALA A 156 -2.29 27.05 2.75
C ALA A 156 -1.65 25.74 3.26
N THR A 157 -2.24 24.59 2.90
CA THR A 157 -1.69 23.28 3.27
C THR A 157 -0.42 22.96 2.50
N ALA A 158 -0.36 23.25 1.20
CA ALA A 158 0.75 22.87 0.33
C ALA A 158 2.09 23.44 0.79
N SER A 159 2.12 24.73 1.19
CA SER A 159 3.35 25.39 1.63
C SER A 159 3.97 24.70 2.85
N ARG A 160 3.15 24.34 3.84
CA ARG A 160 3.61 23.73 5.09
C ARG A 160 3.84 22.24 4.96
N LEU A 161 3.06 21.56 4.12
CA LEU A 161 3.28 20.14 3.80
C LEU A 161 4.60 19.90 3.08
N SER A 162 5.00 20.81 2.19
CA SER A 162 6.27 20.72 1.45
C SER A 162 7.52 20.77 2.35
N GLU A 163 7.40 21.35 3.55
CA GLU A 163 8.49 21.40 4.53
C GLU A 163 8.80 20.03 5.17
N LEU A 164 7.84 19.09 5.14
CA LEU A 164 8.00 17.79 5.79
C LEU A 164 8.88 16.82 4.98
N ASN A 165 8.85 16.92 3.66
CA ASN A 165 9.67 16.08 2.79
C ASN A 165 9.99 16.82 1.48
N SER A 166 11.22 17.30 1.38
CA SER A 166 11.71 18.04 0.21
C SER A 166 11.91 17.17 -1.04
N TYR A 167 11.90 15.85 -0.89
CA TYR A 167 12.05 14.91 -2.02
C TYR A 167 10.72 14.65 -2.75
N VAL A 168 9.58 14.97 -2.13
CA VAL A 168 8.25 14.78 -2.72
C VAL A 168 7.67 16.14 -3.12
N PRO A 169 7.57 16.45 -4.42
CA PRO A 169 6.95 17.69 -4.89
C PRO A 169 5.47 17.77 -4.49
N ILE A 170 5.10 18.83 -3.78
CA ILE A 170 3.71 19.12 -3.42
C ILE A 170 3.20 20.19 -4.38
N LYS A 171 2.05 19.95 -5.01
CA LYS A 171 1.44 20.84 -6.00
C LYS A 171 0.01 21.18 -5.59
N VAL A 172 -0.46 22.35 -5.98
CA VAL A 172 -1.88 22.70 -5.91
C VAL A 172 -2.47 22.59 -7.31
N LEU A 173 -3.60 21.93 -7.43
CA LEU A 173 -4.35 21.85 -8.66
C LEU A 173 -5.33 23.03 -8.71
N ASP A 174 -5.21 23.86 -9.72
CA ASP A 174 -6.09 25.01 -9.95
C ASP A 174 -6.90 24.77 -11.22
N VAL A 175 -8.03 24.08 -11.04
CA VAL A 175 -9.00 23.80 -12.12
C VAL A 175 -10.42 24.03 -11.59
N PRO A 176 -11.36 24.43 -12.47
CA PRO A 176 -12.74 24.68 -12.04
C PRO A 176 -13.49 23.40 -11.65
N SER A 177 -13.11 22.26 -12.22
CA SER A 177 -13.69 20.95 -11.93
C SER A 177 -12.74 19.84 -12.29
N LEU A 178 -12.93 18.65 -11.67
CA LEU A 178 -12.17 17.44 -11.97
C LEU A 178 -12.78 16.72 -13.18
N ASP A 179 -12.23 16.94 -14.36
CA ASP A 179 -12.63 16.24 -15.57
C ASP A 179 -11.85 14.92 -15.75
N LYS A 180 -12.27 14.11 -16.73
CA LYS A 180 -11.65 12.81 -17.00
C LYS A 180 -10.18 12.92 -17.35
N ALA A 181 -9.78 13.90 -18.16
CA ALA A 181 -8.40 14.09 -18.58
C ALA A 181 -7.49 14.44 -17.41
N THR A 182 -7.97 15.30 -16.51
CA THR A 182 -7.28 15.64 -15.26
C THR A 182 -7.10 14.40 -14.38
N LEU A 183 -8.18 13.63 -14.16
CA LEU A 183 -8.15 12.45 -13.30
C LEU A 183 -7.21 11.36 -13.84
N GLU A 184 -7.24 11.08 -15.14
CA GLU A 184 -6.37 10.09 -15.79
C GLU A 184 -4.87 10.46 -15.75
N SER A 185 -4.53 11.71 -15.44
CA SER A 185 -3.14 12.12 -15.25
C SER A 185 -2.54 11.63 -13.93
N PHE A 186 -3.35 11.12 -13.00
CA PHE A 186 -2.94 10.61 -11.70
C PHE A 186 -3.01 9.10 -11.62
N LYS A 187 -2.06 8.50 -10.90
CA LYS A 187 -2.10 7.06 -10.62
C LYS A 187 -3.13 6.73 -9.54
N VAL A 188 -3.28 7.59 -8.55
CA VAL A 188 -4.23 7.44 -7.44
C VAL A 188 -4.96 8.76 -7.21
N VAL A 189 -6.26 8.67 -7.04
CA VAL A 189 -7.14 9.78 -6.65
C VAL A 189 -7.81 9.44 -5.32
N VAL A 190 -7.63 10.29 -4.32
CA VAL A 190 -8.20 10.14 -2.99
C VAL A 190 -9.20 11.27 -2.74
N LEU A 191 -10.45 10.93 -2.47
CA LEU A 191 -11.49 11.89 -2.08
C LEU A 191 -11.74 11.81 -0.58
N THR A 192 -11.77 12.96 0.08
CA THR A 192 -12.15 13.05 1.49
C THR A 192 -13.15 14.18 1.68
N HIS A 193 -14.09 13.99 2.59
CA HIS A 193 -15.13 15.00 2.90
C HIS A 193 -15.81 15.54 1.63
N THR A 194 -16.10 14.67 0.69
CA THR A 194 -16.70 14.97 -0.61
C THR A 194 -18.13 14.44 -0.63
N PRO A 195 -19.13 15.19 -1.14
CA PRO A 195 -20.49 14.71 -1.27
C PRO A 195 -20.59 13.44 -2.12
N LEU A 196 -21.53 12.55 -1.79
CA LEU A 196 -21.66 11.24 -2.44
C LEU A 196 -21.84 11.34 -3.96
N ASN A 197 -22.65 12.30 -4.43
CA ASN A 197 -22.88 12.51 -5.86
C ASN A 197 -21.56 12.82 -6.61
N GLU A 198 -20.66 13.59 -6.00
CA GLU A 198 -19.35 13.86 -6.57
C GLU A 198 -18.39 12.67 -6.48
N GLN A 199 -18.46 11.88 -5.38
CA GLN A 199 -17.72 10.60 -5.28
C GLN A 199 -18.15 9.64 -6.39
N LEU A 200 -19.47 9.49 -6.63
CA LEU A 200 -20.01 8.67 -7.71
C LEU A 200 -19.55 9.16 -9.08
N ARG A 201 -19.64 10.49 -9.33
CA ARG A 201 -19.20 11.10 -10.59
C ARG A 201 -17.71 10.83 -10.87
N VAL A 202 -16.85 11.05 -9.90
CA VAL A 202 -15.41 10.84 -10.05
C VAL A 202 -15.10 9.34 -10.21
N ASN A 203 -15.76 8.47 -9.46
CA ASN A 203 -15.57 7.03 -9.60
C ASN A 203 -16.05 6.52 -10.97
N ASP A 204 -17.20 6.96 -11.48
CA ASP A 204 -17.66 6.60 -12.83
C ASP A 204 -16.65 7.00 -13.93
N LEU A 205 -15.88 8.08 -13.73
CA LEU A 205 -14.83 8.51 -14.64
C LEU A 205 -13.53 7.71 -14.51
N THR A 206 -13.25 7.13 -13.36
CA THR A 206 -11.98 6.44 -13.07
C THR A 206 -12.08 4.91 -13.10
N HIS A 207 -13.24 4.32 -12.86
CA HIS A 207 -13.46 2.87 -12.68
C HIS A 207 -12.83 1.98 -13.76
N ASN A 208 -12.91 2.35 -15.03
CA ASN A 208 -12.35 1.57 -16.15
C ASN A 208 -11.08 2.20 -16.74
N THR A 209 -10.31 2.89 -15.93
CA THR A 209 -9.06 3.53 -16.32
C THR A 209 -7.87 2.94 -15.55
N SER A 210 -6.68 3.47 -15.77
CA SER A 210 -5.47 3.11 -14.98
C SER A 210 -5.35 3.89 -13.67
N THR A 211 -6.34 4.72 -13.34
CA THR A 211 -6.38 5.54 -12.13
C THR A 211 -7.09 4.79 -11.02
N HIS A 212 -6.43 4.59 -9.90
CA HIS A 212 -7.03 3.99 -8.72
C HIS A 212 -7.80 5.03 -7.93
N PHE A 213 -9.00 4.68 -7.51
CA PHE A 213 -9.90 5.55 -6.76
C PHE A 213 -10.03 5.10 -5.29
N ILE A 214 -9.96 6.06 -4.39
CA ILE A 214 -10.21 5.86 -2.96
C ILE A 214 -11.12 6.99 -2.48
N ALA A 215 -12.23 6.66 -1.83
CA ALA A 215 -13.04 7.60 -1.10
C ALA A 215 -12.98 7.27 0.40
N ALA A 216 -12.71 8.27 1.23
CA ALA A 216 -12.64 8.08 2.67
C ALA A 216 -13.33 9.23 3.39
N ASP A 217 -14.10 8.92 4.43
CA ASP A 217 -14.76 9.93 5.24
C ASP A 217 -14.81 9.51 6.71
N VAL A 218 -14.93 10.50 7.59
CA VAL A 218 -15.07 10.31 9.04
C VAL A 218 -16.25 11.10 9.56
N ARG A 219 -17.04 10.45 10.40
CA ARG A 219 -18.23 11.02 11.04
C ARG A 219 -18.21 10.67 12.53
N GLY A 220 -17.64 11.56 13.33
CA GLY A 220 -17.44 11.32 14.76
C GLY A 220 -16.51 10.12 15.02
N LEU A 221 -17.07 9.05 15.59
CA LEU A 221 -16.34 7.82 15.92
C LEU A 221 -16.37 6.79 14.78
N PHE A 222 -17.08 7.07 13.71
CA PHE A 222 -17.23 6.16 12.58
C PHE A 222 -16.48 6.69 11.36
N GLY A 223 -16.06 5.77 10.50
CA GLY A 223 -15.42 6.09 9.24
C GLY A 223 -15.84 5.11 8.16
N THR A 224 -15.74 5.55 6.93
CA THR A 224 -15.90 4.73 5.74
C THR A 224 -14.70 4.88 4.84
N VAL A 225 -14.30 3.80 4.20
CA VAL A 225 -13.29 3.77 3.15
C VAL A 225 -13.80 2.89 2.03
N PHE A 226 -13.82 3.42 0.83
CA PHE A 226 -14.14 2.67 -0.39
C PHE A 226 -12.94 2.70 -1.33
N ASN A 227 -12.59 1.54 -1.88
CA ASN A 227 -11.49 1.40 -2.83
C ASN A 227 -12.02 0.82 -4.13
N ASP A 228 -11.60 1.43 -5.24
CA ASP A 228 -11.83 0.90 -6.58
C ASP A 228 -10.53 0.98 -7.39
N PHE A 229 -9.91 -0.16 -7.62
CA PHE A 229 -8.68 -0.29 -8.39
C PHE A 229 -8.91 -0.95 -9.76
N GLY A 230 -10.18 -0.98 -10.19
CA GLY A 230 -10.61 -1.51 -11.47
C GLY A 230 -10.84 -3.02 -11.49
N SER A 231 -11.21 -3.53 -12.65
CA SER A 231 -11.60 -4.93 -12.85
C SER A 231 -10.42 -5.90 -13.03
N HIS A 232 -9.19 -5.44 -12.95
CA HIS A 232 -8.00 -6.30 -13.13
C HIS A 232 -6.81 -5.80 -12.32
N PHE A 233 -7.00 -5.70 -11.01
CA PHE A 233 -5.92 -5.30 -10.12
C PHE A 233 -5.07 -6.51 -9.73
N VAL A 234 -3.77 -6.46 -10.07
CA VAL A 234 -2.83 -7.53 -9.73
C VAL A 234 -2.24 -7.29 -8.34
N CYS A 235 -2.71 -8.06 -7.37
CA CYS A 235 -2.18 -8.09 -6.03
C CYS A 235 -1.04 -9.12 -5.96
N LYS A 236 0.19 -8.67 -5.75
CA LYS A 236 1.37 -9.55 -5.69
C LYS A 236 1.55 -10.21 -4.34
N ASP A 237 1.00 -9.63 -3.29
CA ASP A 237 1.11 -10.11 -1.91
C ASP A 237 -0.18 -9.79 -1.16
N THR A 238 -0.98 -10.82 -0.88
CA THR A 238 -2.33 -10.67 -0.32
C THR A 238 -2.35 -10.54 1.20
N ASN A 239 -1.29 -10.93 1.90
CA ASN A 239 -1.27 -10.97 3.37
C ASN A 239 -0.12 -10.21 4.04
N GLY A 240 0.90 -9.75 3.28
CA GLY A 240 2.05 -9.02 3.82
C GLY A 240 3.02 -9.85 4.66
N GLU A 241 2.77 -11.16 4.82
CA GLU A 241 3.61 -12.04 5.61
C GLU A 241 4.90 -12.41 4.86
N GLN A 242 5.95 -12.74 5.59
CA GLN A 242 7.17 -13.25 4.97
C GLN A 242 6.91 -14.64 4.35
N PRO A 243 7.49 -14.94 3.16
CA PRO A 243 7.39 -16.27 2.58
C PRO A 243 7.93 -17.34 3.54
N LEU A 244 7.18 -18.42 3.68
CA LEU A 244 7.59 -19.57 4.51
C LEU A 244 8.73 -20.32 3.85
N ASP A 245 9.69 -20.77 4.66
CA ASP A 245 10.79 -21.61 4.24
C ASP A 245 11.14 -22.64 5.32
N SER A 246 11.63 -23.80 4.92
CA SER A 246 12.18 -24.81 5.82
C SER A 246 13.05 -25.79 5.06
N MET A 247 13.89 -26.52 5.80
CA MET A 247 14.66 -27.63 5.28
C MET A 247 13.76 -28.83 5.00
N ILE A 248 14.11 -29.61 3.97
CA ILE A 248 13.44 -30.86 3.63
C ILE A 248 14.31 -32.06 4.03
N VAL A 249 13.65 -33.12 4.43
CA VAL A 249 14.29 -34.38 4.86
C VAL A 249 14.21 -35.46 3.75
N SER A 250 13.10 -35.46 3.02
CA SER A 250 12.91 -36.41 1.92
C SER A 250 11.93 -35.86 0.87
N VAL A 251 12.11 -36.34 -0.36
CA VAL A 251 11.14 -36.21 -1.45
C VAL A 251 10.97 -37.60 -2.08
N THR A 252 9.71 -38.06 -2.22
CA THR A 252 9.45 -39.33 -2.87
C THR A 252 9.47 -39.20 -4.39
N HIS A 253 9.87 -40.26 -5.07
CA HIS A 253 9.86 -40.41 -6.53
C HIS A 253 8.55 -41.06 -6.95
N ASP A 254 7.47 -40.28 -7.06
CA ASP A 254 6.10 -40.78 -7.24
C ASP A 254 5.25 -39.79 -8.06
N GLU A 255 4.04 -40.24 -8.42
CA GLU A 255 3.03 -39.42 -9.11
C GLU A 255 2.58 -38.20 -8.27
N GLU A 256 2.46 -38.41 -6.97
CA GLU A 256 2.31 -37.34 -5.99
C GLU A 256 3.59 -37.22 -5.15
N GLY A 257 4.62 -36.60 -5.67
CA GLY A 257 5.89 -36.41 -4.96
C GLY A 257 5.68 -35.82 -3.57
N LEU A 258 5.82 -36.65 -2.52
CA LEU A 258 5.65 -36.27 -1.13
C LEU A 258 6.94 -35.66 -0.60
N VAL A 259 6.86 -34.41 -0.15
CA VAL A 259 7.93 -33.71 0.53
C VAL A 259 7.74 -33.84 2.03
N THR A 260 8.77 -34.25 2.75
CA THR A 260 8.80 -34.22 4.21
C THR A 260 9.78 -33.19 4.69
N THR A 261 9.32 -32.30 5.58
CA THR A 261 10.14 -31.27 6.21
C THR A 261 10.70 -31.78 7.54
N ILE A 262 11.66 -31.04 8.10
CA ILE A 262 12.15 -31.31 9.46
C ILE A 262 10.99 -31.19 10.46
N ASP A 263 10.99 -32.01 11.48
CA ASP A 263 9.93 -32.15 12.49
C ASP A 263 10.04 -31.11 13.64
N GLU A 264 11.10 -30.31 13.65
CA GLU A 264 11.29 -29.25 14.65
C GLU A 264 10.28 -28.08 14.49
N LYS A 265 9.83 -27.80 13.26
CA LYS A 265 8.90 -26.73 12.95
C LYS A 265 7.92 -27.13 11.86
N ARG A 266 6.62 -26.94 12.13
CA ARG A 266 5.57 -27.13 11.11
C ARG A 266 5.85 -26.24 9.90
N HIS A 267 5.64 -26.76 8.68
CA HIS A 267 5.89 -26.01 7.44
C HIS A 267 4.97 -24.80 7.27
N GLY A 268 3.75 -24.80 7.85
CA GLY A 268 2.81 -23.67 7.85
C GLY A 268 2.11 -23.42 6.51
N LEU A 269 2.43 -24.17 5.45
CA LEU A 269 1.80 -24.05 4.13
C LEU A 269 0.34 -24.46 4.18
N GLN A 270 -0.46 -23.91 3.25
CA GLN A 270 -1.87 -24.21 3.02
C GLN A 270 -2.07 -24.86 1.65
N ASP A 271 -3.21 -25.52 1.45
CA ASP A 271 -3.57 -26.07 0.15
C ASP A 271 -3.68 -24.96 -0.90
N GLY A 272 -2.96 -25.15 -2.01
CA GLY A 272 -2.92 -24.17 -3.08
C GLY A 272 -1.74 -23.21 -3.03
N ASP A 273 -0.96 -23.20 -1.96
CA ASP A 273 0.32 -22.49 -1.91
C ASP A 273 1.28 -23.00 -3.01
N TYR A 274 2.27 -22.19 -3.32
CA TYR A 274 3.31 -22.53 -4.28
C TYR A 274 4.68 -22.51 -3.61
N VAL A 275 5.54 -23.47 -3.98
CA VAL A 275 6.91 -23.58 -3.46
C VAL A 275 7.92 -23.78 -4.56
N THR A 276 9.12 -23.28 -4.34
CA THR A 276 10.33 -23.59 -5.11
C THR A 276 11.37 -24.20 -4.19
N PHE A 277 12.39 -24.85 -4.78
CA PHE A 277 13.41 -25.59 -4.04
C PHE A 277 14.81 -25.11 -4.41
N THR A 278 15.71 -25.19 -3.45
CA THR A 278 17.14 -24.92 -3.61
C THR A 278 17.95 -25.95 -2.82
N GLU A 279 19.19 -26.16 -3.21
CA GLU A 279 20.17 -27.00 -2.50
C GLU A 279 19.79 -28.49 -2.37
N VAL A 280 18.87 -28.98 -3.22
CA VAL A 280 18.48 -30.41 -3.26
C VAL A 280 19.59 -31.23 -3.92
N GLN A 281 19.99 -32.32 -3.30
CA GLN A 281 20.99 -33.26 -3.81
C GLN A 281 20.32 -34.54 -4.33
N GLY A 282 20.76 -35.00 -5.48
CA GLY A 282 20.23 -36.18 -6.17
C GLY A 282 19.10 -35.83 -7.12
N MET A 283 17.98 -35.35 -6.62
CA MET A 283 16.82 -34.84 -7.40
C MET A 283 17.06 -33.37 -7.80
N SER A 284 18.11 -33.12 -8.58
CA SER A 284 18.58 -31.76 -8.92
C SER A 284 17.61 -30.97 -9.76
N GLU A 285 16.67 -31.61 -10.43
CA GLU A 285 15.60 -30.98 -11.25
C GLU A 285 14.65 -30.12 -10.43
N LEU A 286 14.58 -30.34 -9.11
CA LEU A 286 13.84 -29.47 -8.20
C LEU A 286 14.48 -28.11 -8.01
N ASN A 287 15.82 -28.00 -8.17
CA ASN A 287 16.51 -26.75 -7.94
C ASN A 287 16.18 -25.72 -9.01
N GLY A 288 15.51 -24.64 -8.61
CA GLY A 288 15.10 -23.57 -9.50
C GLY A 288 13.96 -23.92 -10.46
N ILE A 289 13.24 -25.03 -10.19
CA ILE A 289 12.02 -25.38 -10.95
C ILE A 289 10.97 -24.27 -10.82
N GLU A 290 10.10 -24.14 -11.83
CA GLU A 290 8.91 -23.32 -11.75
C GLU A 290 8.09 -23.63 -10.49
N PRO A 291 7.50 -22.65 -9.84
CA PRO A 291 6.79 -22.86 -8.58
C PRO A 291 5.76 -23.99 -8.67
N ARG A 292 5.88 -24.96 -7.78
CA ARG A 292 5.00 -26.13 -7.69
C ARG A 292 3.87 -25.87 -6.71
N ARG A 293 2.66 -26.22 -7.13
CA ARG A 293 1.47 -26.11 -6.27
C ARG A 293 1.52 -27.18 -5.17
N VAL A 294 1.19 -26.76 -3.95
CA VAL A 294 1.21 -27.58 -2.75
C VAL A 294 -0.17 -28.15 -2.46
N THR A 295 -0.21 -29.42 -2.06
CA THR A 295 -1.36 -30.02 -1.36
C THR A 295 -0.86 -30.58 -0.03
N VAL A 296 -1.41 -30.07 1.07
CA VAL A 296 -0.99 -30.41 2.44
C VAL A 296 -1.49 -31.79 2.81
N LYS A 297 -0.61 -32.66 3.27
CA LYS A 297 -0.96 -34.01 3.75
C LYS A 297 -0.82 -34.13 5.28
N GLY A 298 -0.06 -33.25 5.90
CA GLY A 298 0.14 -33.20 7.35
C GLY A 298 0.97 -32.00 7.79
N PRO A 299 1.22 -31.82 9.06
CA PRO A 299 1.92 -30.62 9.58
C PRO A 299 3.39 -30.51 9.13
N TYR A 300 3.97 -31.62 8.65
CA TYR A 300 5.36 -31.73 8.20
C TYR A 300 5.46 -32.31 6.78
N THR A 301 4.33 -32.53 6.10
CA THR A 301 4.30 -33.22 4.80
C THR A 301 3.33 -32.55 3.84
N PHE A 302 3.76 -32.42 2.59
CA PHE A 302 2.93 -31.90 1.49
C PHE A 302 3.36 -32.53 0.16
N THR A 303 2.48 -32.55 -0.83
CA THR A 303 2.79 -33.01 -2.18
C THR A 303 2.96 -31.86 -3.16
N ILE A 304 3.78 -32.09 -4.21
CA ILE A 304 4.17 -31.12 -5.23
C ILE A 304 3.87 -31.57 -6.67
N GLY A 305 3.05 -32.62 -6.82
CA GLY A 305 2.76 -33.27 -8.10
C GLY A 305 3.83 -34.26 -8.54
N ASP A 306 3.81 -34.64 -9.82
CA ASP A 306 4.59 -35.72 -10.37
C ASP A 306 6.11 -35.46 -10.34
N THR A 307 6.85 -36.37 -9.73
CA THR A 307 8.31 -36.39 -9.61
C THR A 307 8.97 -37.61 -10.25
N ARG A 308 8.20 -38.50 -10.93
CA ARG A 308 8.71 -39.74 -11.53
C ARG A 308 9.76 -39.54 -12.63
N SER A 309 9.80 -38.38 -13.24
CA SER A 309 10.80 -38.03 -14.26
C SER A 309 12.09 -37.44 -13.67
N PHE A 310 12.15 -37.22 -12.37
CA PHE A 310 13.31 -36.62 -11.69
C PHE A 310 14.30 -37.70 -11.23
N GLY A 311 15.49 -37.28 -10.84
CA GLY A 311 16.46 -38.13 -10.21
C GLY A 311 16.03 -38.58 -8.80
N GLU A 312 16.76 -39.56 -8.22
CA GLU A 312 16.50 -39.96 -6.83
C GLU A 312 16.99 -38.91 -5.84
N TYR A 313 16.15 -38.59 -4.85
CA TYR A 313 16.54 -37.72 -3.76
C TYR A 313 17.62 -38.37 -2.89
N ARG A 314 18.70 -37.62 -2.62
CA ARG A 314 19.82 -38.08 -1.79
C ARG A 314 19.96 -37.35 -0.47
N GLY A 315 19.50 -36.14 -0.42
CA GLY A 315 19.56 -35.33 0.80
C GLY A 315 19.58 -33.79 0.53
N GLY A 316 19.54 -33.04 1.61
CA GLY A 316 19.58 -31.59 1.58
C GLY A 316 18.32 -30.95 1.00
N GLY A 317 18.38 -29.64 0.82
CA GLY A 317 17.32 -28.86 0.20
C GLY A 317 16.52 -28.02 1.17
N ILE A 318 16.11 -26.89 0.65
CA ILE A 318 15.24 -25.91 1.32
C ILE A 318 14.07 -25.65 0.37
N PHE A 319 12.85 -25.76 0.87
CA PHE A 319 11.70 -25.20 0.15
C PHE A 319 11.50 -23.74 0.55
N LYS A 320 11.03 -22.93 -0.38
CA LYS A 320 10.61 -21.56 -0.14
C LYS A 320 9.25 -21.33 -0.78
N GLN A 321 8.31 -20.78 -0.01
CA GLN A 321 6.99 -20.37 -0.51
C GLN A 321 7.16 -19.26 -1.55
N VAL A 322 6.43 -19.38 -2.65
CA VAL A 322 6.33 -18.35 -3.69
C VAL A 322 4.92 -17.78 -3.65
N LYS A 323 4.81 -16.51 -3.37
CA LYS A 323 3.52 -15.80 -3.39
C LYS A 323 3.11 -15.56 -4.82
N MET A 324 2.03 -16.20 -5.23
CA MET A 324 1.48 -16.04 -6.59
C MET A 324 0.60 -14.80 -6.65
N PRO A 325 0.71 -13.99 -7.72
CA PRO A 325 -0.16 -12.84 -7.90
C PRO A 325 -1.62 -13.25 -8.00
N GLU A 326 -2.50 -12.52 -7.31
CA GLU A 326 -3.94 -12.68 -7.38
C GLU A 326 -4.56 -11.51 -8.13
N ILE A 327 -5.56 -11.80 -8.97
CA ILE A 327 -6.31 -10.79 -9.70
C ILE A 327 -7.56 -10.45 -8.90
N LEU A 328 -7.63 -9.21 -8.42
CA LEU A 328 -8.78 -8.68 -7.71
C LEU A 328 -9.63 -7.83 -8.67
N ASN A 329 -10.93 -8.07 -8.65
CA ASN A 329 -11.92 -7.33 -9.44
C ASN A 329 -12.72 -6.43 -8.49
N PHE A 330 -12.53 -5.12 -8.61
CA PHE A 330 -13.26 -4.14 -7.83
C PHE A 330 -14.57 -3.77 -8.54
N LYS A 331 -15.65 -3.69 -7.78
CA LYS A 331 -16.92 -3.11 -8.23
C LYS A 331 -16.82 -1.58 -8.19
N SER A 332 -17.56 -0.90 -9.06
CA SER A 332 -17.72 0.55 -8.94
C SER A 332 -18.44 0.94 -7.64
N LEU A 333 -18.30 2.18 -7.20
CA LEU A 333 -19.00 2.71 -6.03
C LEU A 333 -20.50 2.59 -6.20
N ARG A 334 -21.00 2.87 -7.39
CA ARG A 334 -22.43 2.77 -7.73
C ARG A 334 -22.96 1.34 -7.60
N GLU A 335 -22.26 0.37 -8.17
CA GLU A 335 -22.62 -1.05 -8.04
C GLU A 335 -22.56 -1.53 -6.60
N SER A 336 -21.52 -1.10 -5.85
CA SER A 336 -21.36 -1.49 -4.44
C SER A 336 -22.45 -0.93 -3.53
N GLN A 337 -22.97 0.26 -3.83
CA GLN A 337 -24.12 0.81 -3.10
C GLN A 337 -25.45 0.16 -3.47
N GLN A 338 -25.65 -0.18 -4.75
CA GLN A 338 -26.88 -0.86 -5.19
C GLN A 338 -27.00 -2.29 -4.68
N ALA A 339 -25.86 -2.98 -4.51
CA ALA A 339 -25.80 -4.36 -4.06
C ALA A 339 -24.67 -4.54 -3.03
N PRO A 340 -24.84 -4.02 -1.80
CA PRO A 340 -23.83 -4.12 -0.76
C PRO A 340 -23.66 -5.58 -0.29
N GLU A 341 -22.41 -6.02 -0.15
CA GLU A 341 -22.06 -7.32 0.39
C GLU A 341 -21.46 -7.13 1.79
N PHE A 342 -22.03 -7.82 2.78
CA PHE A 342 -21.57 -7.73 4.17
C PHE A 342 -20.80 -8.98 4.58
N LEU A 343 -19.55 -8.79 5.02
CA LEU A 343 -18.76 -9.85 5.64
C LEU A 343 -18.88 -9.76 7.16
N PHE A 344 -19.25 -10.86 7.78
CA PHE A 344 -19.45 -10.94 9.22
C PHE A 344 -18.32 -11.79 9.84
N SER A 345 -17.41 -11.14 10.55
CA SER A 345 -16.37 -11.81 11.32
C SER A 345 -16.75 -12.07 12.77
N ASP A 346 -17.75 -11.37 13.28
CA ASP A 346 -18.25 -11.46 14.66
C ASP A 346 -19.76 -11.56 14.66
N PHE A 347 -20.28 -12.74 14.99
CA PHE A 347 -21.73 -13.00 15.03
C PHE A 347 -22.49 -12.13 16.04
N ALA A 348 -21.81 -11.66 17.11
CA ALA A 348 -22.42 -10.76 18.09
C ALA A 348 -22.61 -9.32 17.56
N LYS A 349 -22.03 -9.01 16.38
CA LYS A 349 -22.07 -7.68 15.77
C LYS A 349 -22.61 -7.69 14.34
N ILE A 350 -23.32 -8.73 13.96
CA ILE A 350 -23.80 -8.94 12.58
C ILE A 350 -24.62 -7.74 12.05
N ASP A 351 -25.42 -7.13 12.89
CA ASP A 351 -26.29 -6.01 12.50
C ASP A 351 -25.56 -4.68 12.37
N ARG A 352 -24.37 -4.55 12.94
CA ARG A 352 -23.67 -3.24 13.03
C ARG A 352 -23.20 -2.72 11.68
N SER A 353 -22.69 -3.58 10.81
CA SER A 353 -22.21 -3.19 9.47
C SER A 353 -23.37 -2.69 8.62
N MET A 354 -24.52 -3.37 8.67
CA MET A 354 -25.73 -2.94 7.96
C MET A 354 -26.27 -1.61 8.49
N ILE A 355 -26.36 -1.45 9.82
CA ILE A 355 -26.81 -0.20 10.45
C ILE A 355 -25.89 0.97 10.10
N LEU A 356 -24.59 0.76 10.10
CA LEU A 356 -23.62 1.80 9.71
C LEU A 356 -23.77 2.16 8.23
N HIS A 357 -23.95 1.19 7.34
CA HIS A 357 -24.18 1.44 5.93
C HIS A 357 -25.41 2.30 5.69
N ILE A 358 -26.55 1.91 6.26
CA ILE A 358 -27.81 2.69 6.20
C ILE A 358 -27.62 4.09 6.80
N GLY A 359 -26.88 4.20 7.91
CA GLY A 359 -26.59 5.49 8.54
C GLY A 359 -25.78 6.43 7.63
N PHE A 360 -24.79 5.92 6.92
CA PHE A 360 -24.02 6.71 5.94
C PHE A 360 -24.87 7.09 4.71
N GLU A 361 -25.73 6.20 4.22
CA GLU A 361 -26.67 6.51 3.15
C GLU A 361 -27.65 7.62 3.54
N ALA A 362 -28.24 7.52 4.74
CA ALA A 362 -29.15 8.54 5.27
C ALA A 362 -28.47 9.89 5.43
N LEU A 363 -27.22 9.90 5.94
CA LEU A 363 -26.42 11.14 6.03
C LEU A 363 -26.16 11.75 4.65
N SER A 364 -25.80 10.94 3.67
CA SER A 364 -25.56 11.41 2.31
C SER A 364 -26.84 11.98 1.66
N ALA A 365 -27.97 11.31 1.83
CA ALA A 365 -29.26 11.80 1.35
C ALA A 365 -29.69 13.11 2.04
N TYR A 366 -29.43 13.23 3.35
CA TYR A 366 -29.67 14.46 4.09
C TYR A 366 -28.79 15.62 3.55
N GLU A 367 -27.50 15.38 3.35
CA GLU A 367 -26.57 16.38 2.84
C GLU A 367 -26.92 16.84 1.41
N GLU A 368 -27.34 15.91 0.55
CA GLU A 368 -27.79 16.24 -0.81
C GLU A 368 -29.05 17.12 -0.80
N LYS A 369 -30.01 16.82 0.09
CA LYS A 369 -31.27 17.57 0.22
C LYS A 369 -31.10 18.94 0.84
N ASN A 370 -30.22 19.07 1.85
CA ASN A 370 -30.12 20.28 2.68
C ASN A 370 -28.87 21.14 2.39
N GLY A 371 -27.90 20.62 1.63
CA GLY A 371 -26.65 21.29 1.30
C GLY A 371 -25.64 21.43 2.45
N HIS A 372 -25.90 20.77 3.59
CA HIS A 372 -25.02 20.75 4.76
C HIS A 372 -25.22 19.48 5.58
N SER A 373 -24.22 19.09 6.34
CA SER A 373 -24.35 17.99 7.31
C SER A 373 -25.33 18.34 8.45
N PRO A 374 -25.97 17.35 9.08
CA PRO A 374 -26.84 17.58 10.24
C PRO A 374 -26.06 18.30 11.35
N ARG A 375 -26.63 19.39 11.87
CA ARG A 375 -25.98 20.19 12.92
C ARG A 375 -26.11 19.50 14.28
N PRO A 376 -25.04 19.40 15.05
CA PRO A 376 -25.08 18.80 16.38
C PRO A 376 -26.09 19.51 17.29
N ARG A 377 -26.87 18.74 18.03
CA ARG A 377 -27.90 19.23 18.99
C ARG A 377 -29.05 20.04 18.36
N ASN A 378 -29.25 19.93 17.06
CA ASN A 378 -30.41 20.50 16.37
C ASN A 378 -31.51 19.42 16.23
N ALA A 379 -32.67 19.64 16.87
CA ALA A 379 -33.75 18.68 16.86
C ALA A 379 -34.41 18.56 15.48
N ASP A 380 -34.48 19.65 14.72
CA ASP A 380 -35.11 19.65 13.40
C ASP A 380 -34.24 18.85 12.41
N ASP A 381 -32.92 19.03 12.46
CA ASP A 381 -32.00 18.26 11.63
C ASP A 381 -32.02 16.77 12.01
N ALA A 382 -32.13 16.44 13.31
CA ALA A 382 -32.25 15.06 13.77
C ALA A 382 -33.53 14.40 13.29
N ASN A 383 -34.67 15.10 13.38
CA ASN A 383 -35.97 14.62 12.89
C ASN A 383 -35.99 14.46 11.37
N ALA A 384 -35.37 15.39 10.65
CA ALA A 384 -35.25 15.32 9.19
C ALA A 384 -34.34 14.18 8.70
N LEU A 385 -33.34 13.79 9.52
CA LEU A 385 -32.48 12.63 9.24
C LEU A 385 -33.18 11.30 9.48
N LEU A 386 -34.13 11.26 10.43
CA LEU A 386 -34.89 10.06 10.77
C LEU A 386 -36.10 9.83 9.86
N ALA A 387 -36.57 10.87 9.13
CA ALA A 387 -37.67 10.83 8.19
C ALA A 387 -37.24 10.31 6.81
#